data_20e12f54ef3af12bb286b369e1b212b6
#
_entry.id   20e12f54ef3af12bb286b369e1b212b6
#
_cell.length_a   1.000
_cell.length_b   1.000
_cell.length_c   1.000
_cell.angle_alpha   90.00
_cell.angle_beta   90.00
_cell.angle_gamma   90.00
#
_symmetry.space_group_name_H-M   'P 1'
#
loop_
_entity.id
_entity.type
_entity.pdbx_description
1 polymer ?
#
loop_
_entity_poly.entity_id
_entity_poly.type
_entity_poly.pdbx_seq_one_letter_code
_entity_poly.pdbx_strand_id
1 'polypeptide(L)'
;MYIEKVNSPADVKKLSVSEMNGLGGEIRQVLLNKLSSHGGHVGPNLGMVEATIALHYVFDSPTDKIVYDVSHQSYTHKILTGRRAAFMNADEYDEVSGYSEPSESEHDFFVIGHTSTSVSLASGLAKARDLKGEAGNVIAVIGDGSLSGGEAFEGLNVGAELGTNFIVIVNDNQMSIAENHGGLYRNLQQLRETEGQAPCNYFKAMGYDYLYVKDGNDVEQLIEAFREVKDKKHPVVVHINTLKGKGYKLAEEQKERFHYSVPFDLETGNLTGESGEGEDYADLTAGYLLQEMKKDPTVVGITAGTPTVFGFTPERRKEAGRQFIDMGIAEEQAVAMASAIAAGGGKPVFGVYSTFIQRAYDQLSQDLCINNNPALILVFWGSLSSMNDVTHLCLFDIPVIGNIPNMVYLAPTCREEYMAMLEWGIRQTEHPVAIRVPANGVVRRNVEPEKDYGKTLNRYEVSHRGEKVAILGLGSFYQLGEAVAARLKEEKGVDATLVNPRYITGVDEALLDDLKRDHTLVITLEDGVLDGGFGEKIARYYGPSDMKVLNYGVKKEFIDRYDVEEQLKKTRLTVPQIVEDICRIW
;
A
#
# COMPACT_ATOMS: atom_id res chain seq x y z
N MET A 1 33.35 0.73 18.17
CA MET A 1 31.88 1.04 18.24
C MET A 1 31.17 -0.17 18.84
N TYR A 2 30.05 0.03 19.53
CA TYR A 2 29.26 -1.09 20.10
C TYR A 2 28.58 -1.89 18.98
N ILE A 3 28.07 -1.25 17.93
CA ILE A 3 27.41 -1.88 16.80
C ILE A 3 28.30 -2.92 16.10
N GLU A 4 29.62 -2.71 16.06
CA GLU A 4 30.58 -3.66 15.47
C GLU A 4 30.73 -4.95 16.28
N LYS A 5 30.42 -4.90 17.58
CA LYS A 5 30.52 -6.03 18.51
C LYS A 5 29.25 -6.87 18.56
N VAL A 6 28.12 -6.36 18.03
CA VAL A 6 26.81 -7.04 18.03
C VAL A 6 26.62 -7.75 16.69
N ASN A 7 26.70 -9.08 16.69
CA ASN A 7 26.45 -9.92 15.52
C ASN A 7 25.17 -10.76 15.66
N SER A 8 24.64 -10.85 16.88
CA SER A 8 23.45 -11.62 17.21
C SER A 8 22.77 -11.06 18.45
N PRO A 9 21.49 -11.42 18.70
CA PRO A 9 20.80 -11.04 19.95
C PRO A 9 21.57 -11.45 21.23
N ALA A 10 22.31 -12.54 21.17
CA ALA A 10 23.13 -13.00 22.32
C ALA A 10 24.23 -11.99 22.69
N ASP A 11 24.69 -11.18 21.76
CA ASP A 11 25.70 -10.14 22.06
C ASP A 11 25.06 -8.92 22.73
N VAL A 12 23.81 -8.59 22.39
CA VAL A 12 23.05 -7.52 23.07
C VAL A 12 22.91 -7.83 24.57
N LYS A 13 22.67 -9.09 24.92
CA LYS A 13 22.50 -9.55 26.33
C LYS A 13 23.74 -9.38 27.20
N LYS A 14 24.92 -9.16 26.60
CA LYS A 14 26.19 -8.94 27.32
C LYS A 14 26.42 -7.46 27.65
N LEU A 15 25.63 -6.55 27.11
CA LEU A 15 25.81 -5.12 27.28
C LEU A 15 25.18 -4.62 28.59
N SER A 16 25.85 -3.65 29.23
CA SER A 16 25.26 -2.86 30.29
C SER A 16 24.24 -1.85 29.71
N VAL A 17 23.40 -1.29 30.58
CA VAL A 17 22.42 -0.24 30.16
C VAL A 17 23.13 0.94 29.49
N SER A 18 24.26 1.40 30.04
CA SER A 18 25.06 2.48 29.45
C SER A 18 25.58 2.13 28.04
N GLU A 19 26.03 0.89 27.84
CA GLU A 19 26.50 0.44 26.51
C GLU A 19 25.35 0.27 25.53
N MET A 20 24.15 -0.17 25.98
CA MET A 20 22.96 -0.24 25.15
C MET A 20 22.48 1.17 24.71
N ASN A 21 22.57 2.16 25.58
CA ASN A 21 22.30 3.57 25.20
C ASN A 21 23.33 4.07 24.17
N GLY A 22 24.60 3.71 24.32
CA GLY A 22 25.64 3.99 23.32
C GLY A 22 25.36 3.32 21.99
N LEU A 23 24.99 2.04 22.01
CA LEU A 23 24.56 1.28 20.83
C LEU A 23 23.37 1.94 20.13
N GLY A 24 22.36 2.40 20.88
CA GLY A 24 21.20 3.12 20.33
C GLY A 24 21.60 4.39 19.57
N GLY A 25 22.55 5.15 20.10
CA GLY A 25 23.11 6.33 19.41
C GLY A 25 23.85 5.97 18.11
N GLU A 26 24.66 4.91 18.14
CA GLU A 26 25.37 4.42 16.94
C GLU A 26 24.42 3.89 15.87
N ILE A 27 23.38 3.13 16.26
CA ILE A 27 22.35 2.64 15.33
C ILE A 27 21.63 3.80 14.65
N ARG A 28 21.23 4.84 15.39
CA ARG A 28 20.60 6.03 14.80
C ARG A 28 21.47 6.71 13.76
N GLN A 29 22.75 6.85 14.05
CA GLN A 29 23.68 7.46 13.09
C GLN A 29 23.80 6.61 11.81
N VAL A 30 23.90 5.30 11.94
CA VAL A 30 23.95 4.37 10.80
C VAL A 30 22.65 4.43 9.99
N LEU A 31 21.49 4.43 10.65
CA LEU A 31 20.20 4.57 9.98
C LEU A 31 20.08 5.90 9.23
N LEU A 32 20.45 7.02 9.85
CA LEU A 32 20.41 8.34 9.21
C LEU A 32 21.32 8.40 7.98
N ASN A 33 22.51 7.84 8.06
CA ASN A 33 23.45 7.80 6.93
C ASN A 33 22.87 6.98 5.76
N LYS A 34 22.34 5.78 6.01
CA LYS A 34 21.69 4.96 4.98
C LYS A 34 20.48 5.68 4.40
N LEU A 35 19.56 6.13 5.25
CA LEU A 35 18.27 6.66 4.82
C LEU A 35 18.38 8.01 4.09
N SER A 36 19.36 8.85 4.46
CA SER A 36 19.59 10.10 3.74
C SER A 36 20.15 9.89 2.34
N SER A 37 20.95 8.85 2.12
CA SER A 37 21.57 8.55 0.83
C SER A 37 20.79 7.59 -0.06
N HIS A 38 19.98 6.71 0.53
CA HIS A 38 19.28 5.62 -0.16
C HIS A 38 17.75 5.74 -0.11
N GLY A 39 17.21 6.40 0.92
CA GLY A 39 15.78 6.47 1.21
C GLY A 39 15.30 5.34 2.11
N GLY A 40 14.01 5.37 2.47
CA GLY A 40 13.35 4.40 3.33
C GLY A 40 12.54 5.02 4.46
N HIS A 41 12.11 4.20 5.43
CA HIS A 41 11.29 4.62 6.56
C HIS A 41 12.15 5.26 7.67
N VAL A 42 12.10 6.57 7.80
CA VAL A 42 12.96 7.35 8.73
C VAL A 42 12.36 7.36 10.14
N GLY A 43 11.25 8.05 10.31
CA GLY A 43 10.63 8.29 11.62
C GLY A 43 10.25 7.04 12.40
N PRO A 44 9.62 6.03 11.77
CA PRO A 44 9.28 4.77 12.43
C PRO A 44 10.49 4.04 13.01
N ASN A 45 11.60 3.96 12.25
CA ASN A 45 12.81 3.27 12.70
C ASN A 45 13.53 4.00 13.83
N LEU A 46 13.67 5.32 13.73
CA LEU A 46 14.32 6.12 14.78
C LEU A 46 13.56 6.06 16.11
N GLY A 47 12.22 5.94 16.06
CA GLY A 47 11.37 5.81 17.24
C GLY A 47 11.47 4.47 17.96
N MET A 48 11.87 3.40 17.26
CA MET A 48 11.85 2.01 17.79
C MET A 48 13.22 1.46 18.22
N VAL A 49 14.27 2.28 18.20
CA VAL A 49 15.64 1.79 18.48
C VAL A 49 15.76 1.18 19.88
N GLU A 50 15.39 1.90 20.93
CA GLU A 50 15.50 1.44 22.31
C GLU A 50 14.56 0.26 22.58
N ALA A 51 13.33 0.31 22.08
CA ALA A 51 12.38 -0.78 22.26
C ALA A 51 12.89 -2.08 21.63
N THR A 52 13.50 -2.00 20.44
CA THR A 52 14.07 -3.18 19.77
C THR A 52 15.31 -3.71 20.49
N ILE A 53 16.20 -2.84 21.00
CA ILE A 53 17.34 -3.24 21.82
C ILE A 53 16.86 -3.98 23.09
N ALA A 54 15.88 -3.41 23.80
CA ALA A 54 15.31 -4.00 25.00
C ALA A 54 14.61 -5.35 24.73
N LEU A 55 13.90 -5.48 23.60
CA LEU A 55 13.31 -6.74 23.16
C LEU A 55 14.37 -7.83 23.01
N HIS A 56 15.46 -7.57 22.27
CA HIS A 56 16.53 -8.53 22.08
C HIS A 56 17.39 -8.76 23.33
N TYR A 57 17.39 -7.82 24.28
CA TYR A 57 18.01 -8.01 25.57
C TYR A 57 17.24 -8.98 26.47
N VAL A 58 15.90 -8.87 26.48
CA VAL A 58 15.05 -9.65 27.40
C VAL A 58 14.62 -10.97 26.79
N PHE A 59 14.18 -11.01 25.55
CA PHE A 59 13.66 -12.20 24.90
C PHE A 59 14.74 -12.98 24.14
N ASP A 60 14.49 -14.25 23.91
CA ASP A 60 15.45 -15.20 23.33
C ASP A 60 15.07 -15.56 21.88
N SER A 61 15.09 -14.54 20.99
CA SER A 61 14.82 -14.75 19.55
C SER A 61 15.90 -15.65 18.91
N PRO A 62 15.53 -16.65 18.06
CA PRO A 62 14.22 -16.88 17.47
C PRO A 62 13.29 -17.81 18.25
N THR A 63 13.71 -18.35 19.43
CA THR A 63 12.84 -19.19 20.28
C THR A 63 11.62 -18.39 20.75
N ASP A 64 11.84 -17.19 21.28
CA ASP A 64 10.81 -16.19 21.48
C ASP A 64 10.54 -15.52 20.13
N LYS A 65 9.29 -15.56 19.67
CA LYS A 65 8.89 -15.10 18.33
C LYS A 65 8.40 -13.66 18.37
N ILE A 66 9.03 -12.78 17.61
CA ILE A 66 8.66 -11.36 17.51
C ILE A 66 8.11 -11.10 16.12
N VAL A 67 6.85 -10.63 16.03
CA VAL A 67 6.17 -10.28 14.78
C VAL A 67 5.92 -8.78 14.75
N TYR A 68 6.55 -8.09 13.82
CA TYR A 68 6.41 -6.65 13.64
C TYR A 68 5.27 -6.36 12.65
N ASP A 69 4.30 -5.53 13.06
CA ASP A 69 3.24 -5.04 12.18
C ASP A 69 3.82 -4.13 11.10
N VAL A 70 3.34 -4.24 9.86
CA VAL A 70 3.97 -3.59 8.68
C VAL A 70 5.43 -4.00 8.50
N SER A 71 6.16 -4.10 9.57
CA SER A 71 7.59 -4.38 9.72
C SER A 71 8.56 -3.32 9.15
N HIS A 72 8.05 -2.21 8.65
CA HIS A 72 8.84 -1.07 8.16
C HIS A 72 9.69 -0.38 9.23
N GLN A 73 9.44 -0.64 10.53
CA GLN A 73 10.19 -0.16 11.69
C GLN A 73 11.22 -1.19 12.22
N SER A 74 11.54 -2.24 11.46
CA SER A 74 12.36 -3.37 11.90
C SER A 74 13.84 -3.24 11.58
N TYR A 75 14.35 -2.09 11.14
CA TYR A 75 15.75 -1.96 10.73
C TYR A 75 16.73 -2.21 11.89
N THR A 76 16.41 -1.74 13.09
CA THR A 76 17.20 -2.07 14.29
C THR A 76 17.19 -3.58 14.58
N HIS A 77 16.06 -4.26 14.40
CA HIS A 77 15.96 -5.72 14.51
C HIS A 77 16.89 -6.40 13.50
N LYS A 78 16.89 -5.98 12.23
CA LYS A 78 17.80 -6.51 11.21
C LYS A 78 19.27 -6.31 11.58
N ILE A 79 19.64 -5.13 12.07
CA ILE A 79 21.00 -4.84 12.54
C ILE A 79 21.40 -5.81 13.66
N LEU A 80 20.55 -6.01 14.67
CA LEU A 80 20.85 -6.84 15.84
C LEU A 80 20.80 -8.35 15.56
N THR A 81 20.23 -8.76 14.44
CA THR A 81 20.09 -10.16 14.01
C THR A 81 21.04 -10.52 12.85
N GLY A 82 22.19 -9.85 12.76
CA GLY A 82 23.29 -10.23 11.88
C GLY A 82 23.37 -9.53 10.54
N ARG A 83 22.40 -8.68 10.18
CA ARG A 83 22.31 -8.00 8.86
C ARG A 83 22.87 -6.56 8.88
N ARG A 84 23.71 -6.22 9.86
CA ARG A 84 24.23 -4.85 10.02
C ARG A 84 25.03 -4.34 8.82
N ALA A 85 25.71 -5.23 8.07
CA ALA A 85 26.50 -4.84 6.90
C ALA A 85 25.66 -4.09 5.87
N ALA A 86 24.44 -4.55 5.63
CA ALA A 86 23.47 -3.91 4.73
C ALA A 86 22.96 -2.53 5.22
N PHE A 87 23.37 -2.08 6.39
CA PHE A 87 23.08 -0.72 6.88
C PHE A 87 24.33 0.15 6.98
N MET A 88 25.53 -0.47 7.00
CA MET A 88 26.79 0.23 7.16
C MET A 88 27.58 0.40 5.86
N ASN A 89 27.41 -0.52 4.90
CA ASN A 89 28.11 -0.54 3.63
C ASN A 89 27.15 -0.10 2.50
N ALA A 90 27.48 0.97 1.80
CA ALA A 90 26.62 1.49 0.74
C ALA A 90 26.36 0.48 -0.39
N ASP A 91 27.35 -0.33 -0.72
CA ASP A 91 27.26 -1.37 -1.78
C ASP A 91 26.33 -2.54 -1.38
N GLU A 92 25.95 -2.66 -0.10
CA GLU A 92 25.12 -3.72 0.44
C GLU A 92 23.71 -3.24 0.85
N TYR A 93 23.36 -1.96 0.58
CA TYR A 93 22.09 -1.38 1.04
C TYR A 93 20.86 -2.13 0.52
N ASP A 94 20.95 -2.71 -0.67
CA ASP A 94 19.86 -3.46 -1.32
C ASP A 94 19.84 -4.97 -0.99
N GLU A 95 20.81 -5.46 -0.21
CA GLU A 95 20.88 -6.88 0.18
C GLU A 95 19.79 -7.29 1.20
N VAL A 96 19.09 -6.31 1.77
CA VAL A 96 17.97 -6.55 2.70
C VAL A 96 16.73 -5.82 2.27
N SER A 97 15.58 -6.45 2.47
CA SER A 97 14.27 -5.82 2.32
C SER A 97 14.06 -4.70 3.34
N GLY A 98 13.26 -3.70 3.00
CA GLY A 98 12.75 -2.71 3.94
C GLY A 98 11.70 -3.25 4.93
N TYR A 99 11.36 -4.54 4.82
CA TYR A 99 10.36 -5.24 5.60
C TYR A 99 10.91 -6.54 6.18
N SER A 100 10.15 -7.20 7.05
CA SER A 100 10.48 -8.54 7.58
C SER A 100 10.52 -9.55 6.43
N GLU A 101 11.57 -10.38 6.40
CA GLU A 101 11.82 -11.32 5.31
C GLU A 101 12.45 -12.62 5.83
N PRO A 102 11.68 -13.72 5.91
CA PRO A 102 12.19 -15.00 6.43
C PRO A 102 13.34 -15.61 5.64
N SER A 103 13.49 -15.25 4.37
CA SER A 103 14.63 -15.74 3.57
C SER A 103 15.97 -15.09 3.97
N GLU A 104 15.93 -13.93 4.64
CA GLU A 104 17.11 -13.23 5.14
C GLU A 104 17.56 -13.74 6.51
N SER A 105 16.63 -14.18 7.37
CA SER A 105 16.94 -14.51 8.77
C SER A 105 15.88 -15.38 9.43
N GLU A 106 16.33 -16.37 10.25
CA GLU A 106 15.46 -17.18 11.11
C GLU A 106 14.72 -16.37 12.20
N HIS A 107 15.09 -15.11 12.40
CA HIS A 107 14.43 -14.20 13.34
C HIS A 107 13.20 -13.51 12.76
N ASP A 108 12.99 -13.59 11.44
CA ASP A 108 11.84 -13.06 10.72
C ASP A 108 10.87 -14.22 10.43
N PHE A 109 9.59 -14.09 10.77
CA PHE A 109 8.64 -15.20 10.67
C PHE A 109 7.68 -15.09 9.49
N PHE A 110 7.46 -13.86 9.00
CA PHE A 110 6.54 -13.56 7.89
C PHE A 110 7.09 -12.44 7.02
N VAL A 111 6.75 -12.47 5.75
CA VAL A 111 6.85 -11.27 4.89
C VAL A 111 5.62 -10.42 5.19
N ILE A 112 5.81 -9.23 5.74
CA ILE A 112 4.74 -8.30 6.13
C ILE A 112 5.07 -6.91 5.61
N GLY A 113 4.10 -6.26 4.98
CA GLY A 113 4.20 -4.85 4.57
C GLY A 113 2.87 -4.11 4.77
N HIS A 114 1.74 -4.83 4.78
CA HIS A 114 0.44 -4.25 5.12
C HIS A 114 0.24 -4.17 6.63
N THR A 115 -0.54 -3.19 7.06
CA THR A 115 -0.82 -2.90 8.47
C THR A 115 -1.81 -3.88 9.10
N SER A 116 -1.87 -3.87 10.43
CA SER A 116 -2.92 -4.47 11.26
C SER A 116 -2.89 -6.01 11.38
N THR A 117 -1.90 -6.68 10.79
CA THR A 117 -1.86 -8.14 10.68
C THR A 117 -1.05 -8.84 11.78
N SER A 118 -0.14 -8.12 12.45
CA SER A 118 0.82 -8.74 13.39
C SER A 118 0.17 -9.46 14.56
N VAL A 119 -0.91 -8.91 15.10
CA VAL A 119 -1.62 -9.50 16.24
C VAL A 119 -2.24 -10.83 15.85
N SER A 120 -2.91 -10.89 14.69
CA SER A 120 -3.49 -12.12 14.14
C SER A 120 -2.43 -13.18 13.84
N LEU A 121 -1.35 -12.81 13.16
CA LEU A 121 -0.25 -13.74 12.83
C LEU A 121 0.45 -14.27 14.09
N ALA A 122 0.73 -13.40 15.05
CA ALA A 122 1.34 -13.79 16.32
C ALA A 122 0.41 -14.66 17.17
N SER A 123 -0.89 -14.40 17.20
CA SER A 123 -1.87 -15.24 17.89
C SER A 123 -1.90 -16.68 17.32
N GLY A 124 -1.78 -16.79 15.98
CA GLY A 124 -1.61 -18.07 15.29
C GLY A 124 -0.33 -18.82 15.69
N LEU A 125 0.81 -18.10 15.81
CA LEU A 125 2.06 -18.68 16.30
C LEU A 125 1.95 -19.13 17.76
N ALA A 126 1.30 -18.34 18.62
CA ALA A 126 1.05 -18.74 20.02
C ALA A 126 0.21 -20.02 20.10
N LYS A 127 -0.85 -20.11 19.31
CA LYS A 127 -1.69 -21.31 19.22
C LYS A 127 -0.90 -22.52 18.71
N ALA A 128 -0.05 -22.35 17.68
CA ALA A 128 0.79 -23.43 17.15
C ALA A 128 1.81 -23.93 18.17
N ARG A 129 2.45 -23.02 18.92
CA ARG A 129 3.36 -23.34 20.03
C ARG A 129 2.65 -24.19 21.08
N ASP A 130 1.45 -23.77 21.51
CA ASP A 130 0.69 -24.46 22.55
C ASP A 130 0.26 -25.86 22.11
N LEU A 131 -0.20 -26.03 20.87
CA LEU A 131 -0.58 -27.32 20.31
C LEU A 131 0.59 -28.29 20.21
N LYS A 132 1.81 -27.79 20.00
CA LYS A 132 3.02 -28.60 19.98
C LYS A 132 3.60 -28.85 21.38
N GLY A 133 3.12 -28.15 22.41
CA GLY A 133 3.70 -28.18 23.74
C GLY A 133 5.09 -27.55 23.83
N GLU A 134 5.40 -26.63 22.90
CA GLU A 134 6.67 -25.90 22.88
C GLU A 134 6.66 -24.75 23.90
N ALA A 135 7.86 -24.35 24.34
CA ALA A 135 8.05 -23.17 25.18
C ALA A 135 8.39 -21.94 24.35
N GLY A 136 8.45 -20.78 24.99
CA GLY A 136 8.84 -19.50 24.40
C GLY A 136 7.70 -18.49 24.39
N ASN A 137 8.06 -17.23 24.33
CA ASN A 137 7.12 -16.12 24.25
C ASN A 137 6.73 -15.86 22.80
N VAL A 138 5.52 -15.35 22.57
CA VAL A 138 5.11 -14.85 21.27
C VAL A 138 4.68 -13.39 21.42
N ILE A 139 5.33 -12.52 20.67
CA ILE A 139 5.23 -11.08 20.80
C ILE A 139 4.76 -10.49 19.47
N ALA A 140 3.64 -9.77 19.48
CA ALA A 140 3.23 -8.88 18.42
C ALA A 140 3.68 -7.44 18.74
N VAL A 141 4.31 -6.75 17.79
CA VAL A 141 4.65 -5.33 17.91
C VAL A 141 3.78 -4.58 16.91
N ILE A 142 2.87 -3.74 17.39
CA ILE A 142 1.91 -3.01 16.57
C ILE A 142 1.96 -1.51 16.86
N GLY A 143 1.98 -0.69 15.81
CA GLY A 143 1.86 0.77 15.94
C GLY A 143 0.43 1.20 16.25
N ASP A 144 0.29 2.33 16.93
CA ASP A 144 -1.01 2.92 17.25
C ASP A 144 -1.87 3.19 16.02
N GLY A 145 -1.28 3.65 14.90
CA GLY A 145 -2.00 3.82 13.63
C GLY A 145 -2.64 2.53 13.12
N SER A 146 -1.94 1.41 13.22
CA SER A 146 -2.42 0.10 12.76
C SER A 146 -3.56 -0.48 13.61
N LEU A 147 -3.76 0.00 14.83
CA LEU A 147 -4.88 -0.42 15.69
C LEU A 147 -6.26 -0.02 15.14
N SER A 148 -6.34 0.91 14.18
CA SER A 148 -7.59 1.28 13.53
C SER A 148 -8.09 0.27 12.50
N GLY A 149 -7.26 -0.66 12.05
CA GLY A 149 -7.66 -1.70 11.10
C GLY A 149 -8.53 -2.78 11.74
N GLY A 150 -9.52 -3.27 11.00
CA GLY A 150 -10.47 -4.30 11.46
C GLY A 150 -9.76 -5.58 11.90
N GLU A 151 -8.78 -6.05 11.15
CA GLU A 151 -8.00 -7.25 11.47
C GLU A 151 -7.24 -7.13 12.80
N ALA A 152 -6.72 -5.93 13.15
CA ALA A 152 -6.08 -5.71 14.45
C ALA A 152 -7.07 -5.88 15.60
N PHE A 153 -8.32 -5.38 15.44
CA PHE A 153 -9.38 -5.60 16.42
C PHE A 153 -9.73 -7.08 16.53
N GLU A 154 -9.91 -7.78 15.41
CA GLU A 154 -10.21 -9.23 15.38
C GLU A 154 -9.09 -10.03 16.05
N GLY A 155 -7.83 -9.70 15.74
CA GLY A 155 -6.66 -10.33 16.35
C GLY A 155 -6.59 -10.10 17.86
N LEU A 156 -6.86 -8.88 18.33
CA LEU A 156 -6.95 -8.57 19.76
C LEU A 156 -8.10 -9.32 20.43
N ASN A 157 -9.28 -9.35 19.81
CA ASN A 157 -10.44 -10.03 20.34
C ASN A 157 -10.19 -11.53 20.55
N VAL A 158 -9.63 -12.21 19.57
CA VAL A 158 -9.28 -13.64 19.67
C VAL A 158 -8.07 -13.86 20.57
N GLY A 159 -7.07 -12.98 20.50
CA GLY A 159 -5.85 -13.06 21.32
C GLY A 159 -6.14 -13.05 22.82
N ALA A 160 -7.16 -12.29 23.26
CA ALA A 160 -7.58 -12.26 24.66
C ALA A 160 -8.08 -13.62 25.19
N GLU A 161 -8.64 -14.47 24.33
CA GLU A 161 -9.17 -15.79 24.69
C GLU A 161 -8.12 -16.92 24.66
N LEU A 162 -6.90 -16.65 24.21
CA LEU A 162 -5.88 -17.70 24.09
C LEU A 162 -5.53 -18.36 25.44
N GLY A 163 -5.64 -17.63 26.56
CA GLY A 163 -5.39 -18.15 27.91
C GLY A 163 -3.95 -18.63 28.15
N THR A 164 -3.01 -18.11 27.39
CA THR A 164 -1.60 -18.51 27.39
C THR A 164 -0.70 -17.30 27.25
N ASN A 165 0.62 -17.52 27.22
CA ASN A 165 1.59 -16.46 26.95
C ASN A 165 1.37 -15.87 25.55
N PHE A 166 0.93 -14.62 25.52
CA PHE A 166 0.79 -13.81 24.32
C PHE A 166 0.99 -12.34 24.68
N ILE A 167 1.98 -11.71 24.09
CA ILE A 167 2.38 -10.33 24.42
C ILE A 167 2.11 -9.44 23.22
N VAL A 168 1.34 -8.36 23.43
CA VAL A 168 1.12 -7.33 22.41
C VAL A 168 1.80 -6.05 22.86
N ILE A 169 2.78 -5.60 22.12
CA ILE A 169 3.46 -4.32 22.35
C ILE A 169 2.81 -3.27 21.46
N VAL A 170 2.09 -2.33 22.07
CA VAL A 170 1.50 -1.19 21.38
C VAL A 170 2.50 -0.04 21.40
N ASN A 171 3.08 0.26 20.24
CA ASN A 171 3.97 1.40 20.04
C ASN A 171 3.13 2.65 19.74
N ASP A 172 2.83 3.44 20.75
CA ASP A 172 2.05 4.66 20.64
C ASP A 172 2.96 5.89 20.51
N ASN A 173 3.01 6.45 19.32
CA ASN A 173 3.72 7.70 19.02
C ASN A 173 2.80 8.80 18.49
N GLN A 174 1.48 8.60 18.59
CA GLN A 174 0.40 9.52 18.23
C GLN A 174 0.32 9.82 16.72
N MET A 175 0.90 8.98 15.88
CA MET A 175 0.94 9.18 14.44
C MET A 175 0.84 7.84 13.69
N SER A 176 0.02 7.85 12.64
CA SER A 176 0.10 6.93 11.52
C SER A 176 1.14 7.44 10.49
N ILE A 177 0.85 7.39 9.18
CA ILE A 177 1.55 8.23 8.20
C ILE A 177 1.23 9.70 8.53
N ALA A 178 -0.05 10.07 8.49
CA ALA A 178 -0.60 11.33 8.96
C ALA A 178 -1.05 11.24 10.43
N GLU A 179 -1.84 12.19 10.90
CA GLU A 179 -2.44 12.20 12.23
C GLU A 179 -3.46 11.05 12.41
N ASN A 180 -3.56 10.53 13.61
CA ASN A 180 -4.51 9.48 13.93
C ASN A 180 -5.95 10.01 14.09
N HIS A 181 -6.93 9.30 13.54
CA HIS A 181 -8.35 9.63 13.61
C HIS A 181 -9.18 8.48 14.20
N GLY A 182 -10.19 8.81 15.01
CA GLY A 182 -11.13 7.84 15.56
C GLY A 182 -11.24 7.84 17.09
N GLY A 183 -12.26 7.16 17.59
CA GLY A 183 -12.58 7.12 19.03
C GLY A 183 -11.54 6.38 19.89
N LEU A 184 -10.85 5.39 19.32
CA LEU A 184 -9.79 4.64 19.99
C LEU A 184 -8.68 5.55 20.49
N TYR A 185 -8.28 6.54 19.71
CA TYR A 185 -7.16 7.44 20.04
C TYR A 185 -7.45 8.37 21.21
N ARG A 186 -8.73 8.65 21.51
CA ARG A 186 -9.12 9.35 22.75
C ARG A 186 -8.83 8.48 23.98
N ASN A 187 -9.06 7.17 23.87
CA ASN A 187 -8.73 6.27 24.97
C ASN A 187 -7.21 6.13 25.14
N LEU A 188 -6.44 5.98 24.04
CA LEU A 188 -4.97 5.96 24.12
C LEU A 188 -4.44 7.26 24.71
N GLN A 189 -5.00 8.42 24.36
CA GLN A 189 -4.65 9.70 24.97
C GLN A 189 -4.91 9.71 26.48
N GLN A 190 -6.09 9.27 26.93
CA GLN A 190 -6.39 9.18 28.36
C GLN A 190 -5.43 8.24 29.09
N LEU A 191 -5.07 7.12 28.47
CA LEU A 191 -4.10 6.19 29.04
C LEU A 191 -2.71 6.82 29.15
N ARG A 192 -2.26 7.61 28.18
CA ARG A 192 -1.00 8.38 28.28
C ARG A 192 -1.04 9.43 29.37
N GLU A 193 -2.10 10.25 29.41
CA GLU A 193 -2.27 11.34 30.39
C GLU A 193 -2.36 10.85 31.83
N THR A 194 -2.88 9.65 32.04
CA THR A 194 -3.04 9.02 33.36
C THR A 194 -2.00 7.96 33.67
N GLU A 195 -0.95 7.85 32.87
CA GLU A 195 0.08 6.81 33.03
C GLU A 195 -0.53 5.40 33.17
N GLY A 196 -1.51 5.10 32.31
CA GLY A 196 -2.20 3.81 32.27
C GLY A 196 -3.30 3.60 33.32
N GLN A 197 -3.60 4.61 34.15
CA GLN A 197 -4.56 4.51 35.26
C GLN A 197 -5.98 4.98 34.91
N ALA A 198 -6.25 5.31 33.64
CA ALA A 198 -7.60 5.71 33.23
C ALA A 198 -8.63 4.61 33.60
N PRO A 199 -9.81 5.00 34.12
CA PRO A 199 -10.85 4.04 34.52
C PRO A 199 -11.42 3.27 33.32
N CYS A 200 -11.40 3.86 32.15
CA CYS A 200 -11.72 3.19 30.89
C CYS A 200 -10.40 2.80 30.18
N ASN A 201 -10.20 1.51 29.96
CA ASN A 201 -9.04 0.98 29.26
C ASN A 201 -9.52 -0.08 28.26
N TYR A 202 -9.38 0.24 26.99
CA TYR A 202 -9.79 -0.59 25.85
C TYR A 202 -9.24 -2.03 25.94
N PHE A 203 -7.96 -2.17 26.28
CA PHE A 203 -7.32 -3.49 26.33
C PHE A 203 -7.78 -4.32 27.53
N LYS A 204 -7.92 -3.68 28.71
CA LYS A 204 -8.47 -4.35 29.91
C LYS A 204 -9.92 -4.77 29.70
N ALA A 205 -10.72 -3.96 29.00
CA ALA A 205 -12.11 -4.30 28.66
C ALA A 205 -12.22 -5.54 27.77
N MET A 206 -11.21 -5.82 26.95
CA MET A 206 -11.12 -7.05 26.13
C MET A 206 -10.59 -8.26 26.92
N GLY A 207 -10.08 -8.08 28.14
CA GLY A 207 -9.58 -9.17 28.98
C GLY A 207 -8.06 -9.31 29.05
N TYR A 208 -7.28 -8.37 28.48
CA TYR A 208 -5.84 -8.37 28.61
C TYR A 208 -5.36 -7.87 29.97
N ASP A 209 -4.27 -8.43 30.48
CA ASP A 209 -3.40 -7.71 31.40
C ASP A 209 -2.83 -6.48 30.70
N TYR A 210 -2.54 -5.43 31.43
CA TYR A 210 -2.10 -4.17 30.82
C TYR A 210 -0.98 -3.53 31.63
N LEU A 211 0.10 -3.17 30.94
CA LEU A 211 1.25 -2.45 31.47
C LEU A 211 1.52 -1.21 30.61
N TYR A 212 1.73 -0.05 31.23
CA TYR A 212 2.08 1.18 30.55
C TYR A 212 3.52 1.58 30.82
N VAL A 213 4.27 1.95 29.78
CA VAL A 213 5.63 2.47 29.85
C VAL A 213 5.62 3.93 29.41
N LYS A 214 5.89 4.84 30.33
CA LYS A 214 5.81 6.29 30.12
C LYS A 214 6.86 6.79 29.13
N ASP A 215 8.09 6.34 29.26
CA ASP A 215 9.18 6.64 28.34
C ASP A 215 9.60 5.39 27.56
N GLY A 216 8.91 5.17 26.44
CA GLY A 216 9.17 4.06 25.52
C GLY A 216 10.47 4.20 24.71
N ASN A 217 11.26 5.21 25.00
CA ASN A 217 12.61 5.38 24.50
C ASN A 217 13.69 5.35 25.62
N ASP A 218 13.32 4.89 26.81
CA ASP A 218 14.25 4.59 27.90
C ASP A 218 14.49 3.07 27.96
N VAL A 219 15.72 2.66 27.69
CA VAL A 219 16.10 1.22 27.64
C VAL A 219 15.86 0.52 28.98
N GLU A 220 16.11 1.19 30.12
CA GLU A 220 15.98 0.60 31.46
C GLU A 220 14.51 0.34 31.81
N GLN A 221 13.62 1.33 31.59
CA GLN A 221 12.17 1.18 31.79
C GLN A 221 11.60 0.06 30.88
N LEU A 222 12.05 0.00 29.64
CA LEU A 222 11.62 -1.04 28.70
C LEU A 222 12.07 -2.45 29.14
N ILE A 223 13.32 -2.60 29.59
CA ILE A 223 13.83 -3.87 30.11
C ILE A 223 13.04 -4.32 31.34
N GLU A 224 12.74 -3.41 32.27
CA GLU A 224 11.92 -3.74 33.44
C GLU A 224 10.53 -4.22 33.03
N ALA A 225 9.86 -3.47 32.16
CA ALA A 225 8.53 -3.82 31.66
C ALA A 225 8.51 -5.16 30.93
N PHE A 226 9.47 -5.41 30.04
CA PHE A 226 9.53 -6.65 29.28
C PHE A 226 9.88 -7.87 30.16
N ARG A 227 10.71 -7.69 31.18
CA ARG A 227 10.97 -8.73 32.21
C ARG A 227 9.73 -9.06 33.01
N GLU A 228 8.90 -8.07 33.33
CA GLU A 228 7.65 -8.27 34.08
C GLU A 228 6.66 -9.14 33.29
N VAL A 229 6.63 -8.99 31.96
CA VAL A 229 5.66 -9.71 31.11
C VAL A 229 6.22 -11.01 30.51
N LYS A 230 7.54 -11.22 30.54
CA LYS A 230 8.16 -12.46 30.06
C LYS A 230 7.61 -13.67 30.82
N ASP A 231 7.29 -14.73 30.08
CA ASP A 231 6.77 -16.00 30.59
C ASP A 231 5.44 -15.93 31.36
N LYS A 232 4.70 -14.82 31.29
CA LYS A 232 3.33 -14.73 31.82
C LYS A 232 2.44 -15.79 31.17
N LYS A 233 1.49 -16.31 31.94
CA LYS A 233 0.52 -17.35 31.49
C LYS A 233 -0.81 -16.77 31.02
N HIS A 234 -0.87 -15.49 30.79
CA HIS A 234 -2.07 -14.75 30.39
C HIS A 234 -1.70 -13.71 29.32
N PRO A 235 -2.58 -13.43 28.35
CA PRO A 235 -2.34 -12.39 27.36
C PRO A 235 -2.15 -11.02 28.00
N VAL A 236 -1.14 -10.29 27.54
CA VAL A 236 -0.79 -8.98 28.09
C VAL A 236 -0.50 -7.95 27.01
N VAL A 237 -0.99 -6.72 27.21
CA VAL A 237 -0.63 -5.56 26.39
C VAL A 237 0.40 -4.72 27.14
N VAL A 238 1.52 -4.46 26.50
CA VAL A 238 2.52 -3.47 26.94
C VAL A 238 2.38 -2.24 26.05
N HIS A 239 1.85 -1.16 26.60
CA HIS A 239 1.65 0.09 25.91
C HIS A 239 2.85 1.01 26.15
N ILE A 240 3.70 1.19 25.12
CA ILE A 240 4.89 2.03 25.20
C ILE A 240 4.65 3.36 24.48
N ASN A 241 4.97 4.47 25.15
CA ASN A 241 4.86 5.82 24.57
C ASN A 241 6.22 6.22 23.99
N THR A 242 6.34 6.29 22.67
CA THR A 242 7.59 6.59 21.97
C THR A 242 7.56 7.91 21.21
N LEU A 243 8.74 8.42 20.85
CA LEU A 243 8.88 9.61 20.01
C LEU A 243 9.25 9.20 18.58
N LYS A 244 8.31 9.33 17.64
CA LYS A 244 8.57 9.10 16.21
C LYS A 244 9.62 10.08 15.71
N GLY A 245 10.69 9.57 15.07
CA GLY A 245 11.79 10.38 14.57
C GLY A 245 12.88 10.71 15.60
N LYS A 246 12.85 10.11 16.80
CA LYS A 246 13.77 10.39 17.90
C LYS A 246 15.24 10.49 17.47
N GLY A 247 15.88 11.59 17.86
CA GLY A 247 17.28 11.87 17.59
C GLY A 247 17.58 12.54 16.24
N TYR A 248 16.53 12.81 15.45
CA TYR A 248 16.62 13.64 14.25
C TYR A 248 15.54 14.72 14.28
N LYS A 249 15.92 15.95 14.65
CA LYS A 249 14.99 17.05 14.93
C LYS A 249 13.97 17.28 13.82
N LEU A 250 14.38 17.23 12.54
CA LEU A 250 13.46 17.44 11.43
C LEU A 250 12.39 16.34 11.35
N ALA A 251 12.73 15.08 11.67
CA ALA A 251 11.77 14.00 11.71
C ALA A 251 10.84 14.05 12.93
N GLU A 252 11.31 14.57 14.06
CA GLU A 252 10.48 14.81 15.26
C GLU A 252 9.43 15.91 15.01
N GLU A 253 9.80 16.97 14.27
CA GLU A 253 8.95 18.13 13.97
C GLU A 253 8.02 17.90 12.77
N GLN A 254 8.46 17.12 11.76
CA GLN A 254 7.75 16.87 10.50
C GLN A 254 7.46 15.37 10.34
N LYS A 255 6.73 14.80 11.27
CA LYS A 255 6.52 13.34 11.40
C LYS A 255 5.88 12.67 10.18
N GLU A 256 4.95 13.37 9.50
CA GLU A 256 4.29 12.89 8.28
C GLU A 256 5.31 12.82 7.12
N ARG A 257 6.05 13.90 6.90
CA ARG A 257 7.07 13.98 5.85
C ARG A 257 8.16 12.91 5.97
N PHE A 258 8.63 12.68 7.20
CA PHE A 258 9.68 11.70 7.49
C PHE A 258 9.14 10.32 7.89
N HIS A 259 7.88 10.01 7.58
CA HIS A 259 7.42 8.62 7.69
C HIS A 259 8.21 7.72 6.72
N TYR A 260 8.22 8.09 5.43
CA TYR A 260 9.08 7.54 4.38
C TYR A 260 9.72 8.70 3.62
N SER A 261 10.97 8.56 3.20
CA SER A 261 11.65 9.55 2.38
C SER A 261 12.49 8.88 1.30
N VAL A 262 12.48 9.44 0.11
CA VAL A 262 13.55 9.23 -0.88
C VAL A 262 14.83 9.95 -0.39
N PRO A 263 16.00 9.79 -1.04
CA PRO A 263 17.24 10.43 -0.60
C PRO A 263 17.10 11.93 -0.31
N PHE A 264 17.70 12.37 0.79
CA PHE A 264 17.58 13.74 1.29
C PHE A 264 18.86 14.23 1.97
N ASP A 265 19.04 15.53 2.03
CA ASP A 265 20.14 16.18 2.75
C ASP A 265 19.87 16.20 4.26
N LEU A 266 20.82 15.70 5.07
CA LEU A 266 20.64 15.57 6.51
C LEU A 266 20.52 16.90 7.27
N GLU A 267 21.11 17.99 6.78
CA GLU A 267 21.09 19.28 7.48
C GLU A 267 19.79 20.02 7.22
N THR A 268 19.34 20.01 5.98
CA THR A 268 18.15 20.76 5.54
C THR A 268 16.88 19.93 5.46
N GLY A 269 17.00 18.61 5.36
CA GLY A 269 15.90 17.68 5.08
C GLY A 269 15.38 17.76 3.65
N ASN A 270 15.96 18.56 2.76
CA ASN A 270 15.50 18.67 1.38
C ASN A 270 15.85 17.43 0.58
N LEU A 271 14.97 17.05 -0.37
CA LEU A 271 15.22 15.92 -1.26
C LEU A 271 16.44 16.24 -2.14
N THR A 272 17.33 15.24 -2.34
CA THR A 272 18.56 15.39 -3.15
C THR A 272 18.35 14.96 -4.60
N GLY A 273 17.25 14.27 -4.94
CA GLY A 273 16.88 13.93 -6.31
C GLY A 273 16.11 15.07 -6.98
N GLU A 274 16.05 15.05 -8.30
CA GLU A 274 15.14 15.93 -9.04
C GLU A 274 13.73 15.63 -8.58
N SER A 275 13.10 16.58 -7.89
CA SER A 275 11.64 16.59 -7.76
C SER A 275 11.12 16.73 -9.18
N GLY A 276 10.39 15.73 -9.67
CA GLY A 276 9.79 15.82 -10.99
C GLY A 276 8.99 17.13 -11.08
N GLU A 277 9.55 18.13 -11.75
CA GLU A 277 8.83 19.36 -12.07
C GLU A 277 7.74 18.97 -13.08
N GLY A 278 6.50 18.87 -12.62
CA GLY A 278 5.39 18.54 -13.49
C GLY A 278 4.06 18.44 -12.74
N GLU A 279 2.98 18.44 -13.51
CA GLU A 279 1.65 18.08 -13.03
C GLU A 279 1.67 16.62 -12.57
N ASP A 280 0.98 16.32 -11.46
CA ASP A 280 0.67 14.96 -11.08
C ASP A 280 -0.84 14.76 -10.91
N TYR A 281 -1.29 13.51 -11.00
CA TYR A 281 -2.71 13.18 -10.90
C TYR A 281 -3.27 13.40 -9.50
N ALA A 282 -2.47 13.32 -8.45
CA ALA A 282 -2.90 13.59 -7.08
C ALA A 282 -3.22 15.08 -6.91
N ASP A 283 -2.34 15.95 -7.37
CA ASP A 283 -2.55 17.41 -7.35
C ASP A 283 -3.73 17.86 -8.21
N LEU A 284 -3.87 17.29 -9.42
CA LEU A 284 -5.04 17.52 -10.30
C LEU A 284 -6.34 17.12 -9.60
N THR A 285 -6.34 15.95 -8.94
CA THR A 285 -7.50 15.44 -8.20
C THR A 285 -7.89 16.34 -7.05
N ALA A 286 -6.94 16.65 -6.17
CA ALA A 286 -7.21 17.49 -5.00
C ALA A 286 -7.66 18.90 -5.41
N GLY A 287 -6.99 19.48 -6.42
CA GLY A 287 -7.37 20.80 -6.95
C GLY A 287 -8.81 20.84 -7.49
N TYR A 288 -9.20 19.80 -8.24
CA TYR A 288 -10.55 19.67 -8.76
C TYR A 288 -11.58 19.44 -7.64
N LEU A 289 -11.30 18.53 -6.71
CA LEU A 289 -12.19 18.22 -5.59
C LEU A 289 -12.45 19.44 -4.71
N LEU A 290 -11.41 20.21 -4.37
CA LEU A 290 -11.57 21.44 -3.58
C LEU A 290 -12.44 22.48 -4.28
N GLN A 291 -12.37 22.56 -5.61
CA GLN A 291 -13.27 23.44 -6.39
C GLN A 291 -14.72 22.95 -6.37
N GLU A 292 -14.96 21.65 -6.51
CA GLU A 292 -16.29 21.06 -6.45
C GLU A 292 -16.89 21.13 -5.03
N MET A 293 -16.09 20.89 -3.97
CA MET A 293 -16.49 21.04 -2.56
C MET A 293 -16.97 22.45 -2.24
N LYS A 294 -16.37 23.49 -2.83
CA LYS A 294 -16.83 24.89 -2.66
C LYS A 294 -18.19 25.15 -3.30
N LYS A 295 -18.55 24.42 -4.36
CA LYS A 295 -19.81 24.56 -5.08
C LYS A 295 -20.92 23.68 -4.51
N ASP A 296 -20.55 22.50 -4.01
CA ASP A 296 -21.48 21.47 -3.56
C ASP A 296 -21.02 20.91 -2.20
N PRO A 297 -21.75 21.21 -1.11
CA PRO A 297 -21.41 20.75 0.24
C PRO A 297 -21.60 19.23 0.42
N THR A 298 -22.16 18.53 -0.56
CA THR A 298 -22.37 17.08 -0.52
C THR A 298 -21.18 16.29 -1.07
N VAL A 299 -20.22 16.96 -1.73
CA VAL A 299 -18.97 16.34 -2.18
C VAL A 299 -18.05 16.10 -1.00
N VAL A 300 -17.59 14.86 -0.81
CA VAL A 300 -16.77 14.44 0.34
C VAL A 300 -15.58 13.63 -0.15
N GLY A 301 -14.38 14.07 0.21
CA GLY A 301 -13.14 13.30 0.04
C GLY A 301 -12.93 12.34 1.21
N ILE A 302 -12.60 11.09 0.92
CA ILE A 302 -12.38 10.03 1.91
C ILE A 302 -10.99 9.43 1.70
N THR A 303 -10.28 9.17 2.80
CA THR A 303 -9.04 8.41 2.80
C THR A 303 -9.02 7.39 3.94
N ALA A 304 -8.13 6.40 3.83
CA ALA A 304 -7.86 5.42 4.88
C ALA A 304 -6.39 5.53 5.33
N GLY A 305 -6.05 6.63 6.03
CA GLY A 305 -4.72 6.88 6.60
C GLY A 305 -3.67 7.34 5.58
N THR A 306 -4.03 7.58 4.31
CA THR A 306 -3.12 7.96 3.23
C THR A 306 -3.61 9.20 2.46
N PRO A 307 -3.80 10.36 3.11
CA PRO A 307 -4.43 11.52 2.49
C PRO A 307 -3.67 12.06 1.26
N THR A 308 -2.35 11.93 1.23
CA THR A 308 -1.51 12.43 0.14
C THR A 308 -1.61 11.58 -1.13
N VAL A 309 -2.18 10.36 -1.07
CA VAL A 309 -2.36 9.52 -2.27
C VAL A 309 -3.15 10.21 -3.37
N PHE A 310 -4.13 11.04 -2.99
CA PHE A 310 -4.89 11.87 -3.93
C PHE A 310 -4.75 13.37 -3.63
N GLY A 311 -3.56 13.77 -3.17
CA GLY A 311 -3.10 15.15 -3.11
C GLY A 311 -3.60 15.98 -1.94
N PHE A 312 -4.22 15.40 -0.90
CA PHE A 312 -4.68 16.14 0.28
C PHE A 312 -3.56 16.34 1.29
N THR A 313 -2.73 17.37 1.05
CA THR A 313 -1.74 17.87 2.01
C THR A 313 -2.42 18.40 3.29
N PRO A 314 -1.68 18.64 4.41
CA PRO A 314 -2.26 19.24 5.62
C PRO A 314 -3.06 20.52 5.35
N GLU A 315 -2.57 21.39 4.47
CA GLU A 315 -3.22 22.64 4.08
C GLU A 315 -4.55 22.38 3.34
N ARG A 316 -4.55 21.45 2.38
CA ARG A 316 -5.74 21.07 1.61
C ARG A 316 -6.79 20.36 2.48
N ARG A 317 -6.35 19.52 3.43
CA ARG A 317 -7.25 18.92 4.44
C ARG A 317 -7.94 20.00 5.28
N LYS A 318 -7.18 21.01 5.71
CA LYS A 318 -7.72 22.16 6.45
C LYS A 318 -8.68 22.99 5.62
N GLU A 319 -8.39 23.19 4.32
CA GLU A 319 -9.28 23.91 3.38
C GLU A 319 -10.59 23.15 3.15
N ALA A 320 -10.53 21.83 2.94
CA ALA A 320 -11.70 20.98 2.75
C ALA A 320 -12.58 20.88 4.03
N GLY A 321 -11.96 20.97 5.21
CA GLY A 321 -12.66 20.95 6.49
C GLY A 321 -13.54 19.71 6.66
N ARG A 322 -14.83 19.89 6.95
CA ARG A 322 -15.77 18.77 7.17
C ARG A 322 -16.06 17.90 5.93
N GLN A 323 -15.67 18.36 4.76
CA GLN A 323 -15.83 17.62 3.50
C GLN A 323 -14.64 16.70 3.21
N PHE A 324 -13.69 16.60 4.13
CA PHE A 324 -12.62 15.62 4.10
C PHE A 324 -12.69 14.72 5.34
N ILE A 325 -12.63 13.41 5.13
CA ILE A 325 -12.73 12.41 6.20
C ILE A 325 -11.56 11.44 6.08
N ASP A 326 -10.76 11.33 7.14
CA ASP A 326 -9.78 10.26 7.28
C ASP A 326 -10.34 9.20 8.25
N MET A 327 -10.42 7.96 7.79
CA MET A 327 -10.95 6.82 8.55
C MET A 327 -9.90 6.19 9.48
N GLY A 328 -8.64 6.66 9.45
CA GLY A 328 -7.51 5.87 9.89
C GLY A 328 -7.22 4.75 8.90
N ILE A 329 -6.43 3.76 9.28
CA ILE A 329 -6.12 2.63 8.40
C ILE A 329 -7.30 1.63 8.44
N ALA A 330 -8.35 1.93 7.67
CA ALA A 330 -9.62 1.21 7.68
C ALA A 330 -10.32 1.30 6.31
N GLU A 331 -9.76 0.63 5.31
CA GLU A 331 -10.24 0.65 3.92
C GLU A 331 -11.64 0.07 3.80
N GLU A 332 -11.97 -0.97 4.57
CA GLU A 332 -13.29 -1.59 4.63
C GLU A 332 -14.34 -0.58 5.09
N GLN A 333 -14.06 0.15 6.17
CA GLN A 333 -14.92 1.22 6.67
C GLN A 333 -15.06 2.36 5.65
N ALA A 334 -13.99 2.69 4.94
CA ALA A 334 -14.01 3.76 3.94
C ALA A 334 -14.95 3.43 2.78
N VAL A 335 -14.94 2.20 2.27
CA VAL A 335 -15.86 1.75 1.21
C VAL A 335 -17.30 1.69 1.71
N ALA A 336 -17.56 1.08 2.87
CA ALA A 336 -18.89 0.97 3.46
C ALA A 336 -19.50 2.36 3.72
N MET A 337 -18.70 3.30 4.27
CA MET A 337 -19.16 4.66 4.53
C MET A 337 -19.36 5.45 3.23
N ALA A 338 -18.51 5.28 2.21
CA ALA A 338 -18.72 5.89 0.90
C ALA A 338 -20.05 5.41 0.29
N SER A 339 -20.33 4.11 0.34
CA SER A 339 -21.62 3.57 -0.08
C SER A 339 -22.79 4.22 0.65
N ALA A 340 -22.72 4.32 1.98
CA ALA A 340 -23.79 4.90 2.79
C ALA A 340 -23.98 6.42 2.52
N ILE A 341 -22.89 7.18 2.34
CA ILE A 341 -22.95 8.59 1.96
C ILE A 341 -23.65 8.76 0.60
N ALA A 342 -23.30 7.92 -0.38
CA ALA A 342 -23.93 7.93 -1.70
C ALA A 342 -25.43 7.59 -1.63
N ALA A 343 -25.81 6.56 -0.87
CA ALA A 343 -27.21 6.20 -0.61
C ALA A 343 -27.98 7.34 0.07
N GLY A 344 -27.32 8.14 0.89
CA GLY A 344 -27.85 9.34 1.55
C GLY A 344 -27.92 10.57 0.63
N GLY A 345 -27.55 10.46 -0.64
CA GLY A 345 -27.55 11.56 -1.62
C GLY A 345 -26.28 12.44 -1.60
N GLY A 346 -25.24 12.03 -0.88
CA GLY A 346 -23.92 12.66 -0.94
C GLY A 346 -23.09 12.16 -2.12
N LYS A 347 -21.96 12.80 -2.36
CA LYS A 347 -21.03 12.51 -3.45
C LYS A 347 -19.64 12.14 -2.91
N PRO A 348 -19.47 10.93 -2.42
CA PRO A 348 -18.20 10.49 -1.83
C PRO A 348 -17.17 10.16 -2.91
N VAL A 349 -15.93 10.54 -2.66
CA VAL A 349 -14.75 10.20 -3.47
C VAL A 349 -13.71 9.60 -2.55
N PHE A 350 -13.47 8.30 -2.67
CA PHE A 350 -12.46 7.58 -1.88
C PHE A 350 -11.18 7.41 -2.69
N GLY A 351 -10.08 8.01 -2.22
CA GLY A 351 -8.76 7.87 -2.82
C GLY A 351 -7.92 6.83 -2.07
N VAL A 352 -7.39 5.84 -2.78
CA VAL A 352 -6.68 4.69 -2.19
C VAL A 352 -5.60 4.14 -3.14
N TYR A 353 -4.53 3.57 -2.58
CA TYR A 353 -3.54 2.83 -3.37
C TYR A 353 -4.12 1.50 -3.90
N SER A 354 -3.70 1.14 -5.11
CA SER A 354 -4.08 -0.13 -5.76
C SER A 354 -3.82 -1.36 -4.88
N THR A 355 -2.70 -1.39 -4.17
CA THR A 355 -2.38 -2.49 -3.26
C THR A 355 -3.30 -2.54 -2.02
N PHE A 356 -3.76 -1.39 -1.49
CA PHE A 356 -4.55 -1.37 -0.27
C PHE A 356 -6.05 -1.63 -0.50
N ILE A 357 -6.59 -1.28 -1.68
CA ILE A 357 -8.01 -1.51 -1.98
C ILE A 357 -8.38 -3.00 -1.98
N GLN A 358 -7.41 -3.91 -2.20
CA GLN A 358 -7.67 -5.36 -2.18
C GLN A 358 -8.20 -5.85 -0.83
N ARG A 359 -7.90 -5.16 0.28
CA ARG A 359 -8.43 -5.47 1.62
C ARG A 359 -9.95 -5.32 1.69
N ALA A 360 -10.52 -4.40 0.92
CA ALA A 360 -11.93 -4.05 0.94
C ALA A 360 -12.76 -4.73 -0.16
N TYR A 361 -12.33 -5.89 -0.68
CA TYR A 361 -13.04 -6.59 -1.76
C TYR A 361 -14.50 -6.92 -1.37
N ASP A 362 -14.72 -7.41 -0.16
CA ASP A 362 -16.06 -7.74 0.33
C ASP A 362 -16.95 -6.49 0.37
N GLN A 363 -16.47 -5.38 0.90
CA GLN A 363 -17.21 -4.12 0.98
C GLN A 363 -17.47 -3.50 -0.39
N LEU A 364 -16.53 -3.63 -1.33
CA LEU A 364 -16.78 -3.24 -2.73
C LEU A 364 -17.92 -4.08 -3.34
N SER A 365 -17.92 -5.38 -3.09
CA SER A 365 -18.93 -6.30 -3.60
C SER A 365 -20.28 -6.13 -2.89
N GLN A 366 -20.30 -6.29 -1.55
CA GLN A 366 -21.52 -6.39 -0.76
C GLN A 366 -22.10 -5.03 -0.36
N ASP A 367 -21.26 -4.13 0.16
CA ASP A 367 -21.79 -2.86 0.67
C ASP A 367 -22.02 -1.85 -0.46
N LEU A 368 -21.18 -1.86 -1.48
CA LEU A 368 -21.23 -0.88 -2.58
C LEU A 368 -21.99 -1.41 -3.81
N CYS A 369 -21.48 -2.46 -4.45
CA CYS A 369 -21.95 -2.85 -5.79
C CYS A 369 -23.28 -3.61 -5.81
N ILE A 370 -23.57 -4.47 -4.85
CA ILE A 370 -24.88 -5.15 -4.76
C ILE A 370 -26.00 -4.14 -4.50
N ASN A 371 -25.70 -3.04 -3.80
CA ASN A 371 -26.61 -1.93 -3.54
C ASN A 371 -26.65 -0.89 -4.66
N ASN A 372 -25.76 -1.00 -5.63
CA ASN A 372 -25.61 -0.10 -6.77
C ASN A 372 -25.52 1.39 -6.38
N ASN A 373 -24.85 1.69 -5.25
CA ASN A 373 -24.72 3.07 -4.76
C ASN A 373 -23.65 3.85 -5.54
N PRO A 374 -23.92 5.10 -5.96
CA PRO A 374 -23.06 5.86 -6.86
C PRO A 374 -21.85 6.52 -6.14
N ALA A 375 -21.00 5.73 -5.50
CA ALA A 375 -19.74 6.22 -4.95
C ALA A 375 -18.61 6.13 -5.98
N LEU A 376 -17.64 7.05 -5.88
CA LEU A 376 -16.46 7.08 -6.72
C LEU A 376 -15.22 6.61 -5.92
N ILE A 377 -14.53 5.61 -6.46
CA ILE A 377 -13.27 5.06 -5.92
C ILE A 377 -12.14 5.43 -6.88
N LEU A 378 -11.12 6.12 -6.40
CA LEU A 378 -9.93 6.46 -7.17
C LEU A 378 -8.79 5.52 -6.77
N VAL A 379 -8.41 4.63 -7.69
CA VAL A 379 -7.39 3.60 -7.49
C VAL A 379 -6.05 4.13 -8.04
N PHE A 380 -5.19 4.59 -7.15
CA PHE A 380 -3.90 5.16 -7.49
C PHE A 380 -2.81 4.10 -7.58
N TRP A 381 -1.83 4.36 -8.42
CA TRP A 381 -0.60 3.61 -8.55
C TRP A 381 -0.75 2.17 -9.06
N GLY A 382 -1.86 1.85 -9.74
CA GLY A 382 -2.02 0.56 -10.43
C GLY A 382 -1.07 0.46 -11.62
N SER A 383 0.14 -0.07 -11.43
CA SER A 383 1.17 -0.16 -12.49
C SER A 383 2.38 -0.99 -12.04
N LEU A 384 3.03 -1.64 -13.01
CA LEU A 384 4.36 -2.23 -12.84
C LEU A 384 5.44 -1.17 -12.51
N SER A 385 5.23 0.08 -12.92
CA SER A 385 6.15 1.20 -12.67
C SER A 385 5.92 1.88 -11.32
N SER A 386 5.04 1.35 -10.46
CA SER A 386 4.73 1.93 -9.16
C SER A 386 5.66 1.41 -8.06
N MET A 387 5.13 0.72 -7.05
CA MET A 387 5.92 0.13 -5.98
C MET A 387 6.48 -1.22 -6.43
N ASN A 388 7.75 -1.46 -6.18
CA ASN A 388 8.45 -2.67 -6.60
C ASN A 388 8.78 -3.65 -5.47
N ASP A 389 8.37 -3.37 -4.24
CA ASP A 389 8.46 -4.30 -3.11
C ASP A 389 7.31 -5.33 -3.16
N VAL A 390 7.62 -6.59 -2.87
CA VAL A 390 6.65 -7.70 -2.93
C VAL A 390 5.42 -7.47 -2.06
N THR A 391 5.55 -6.76 -0.97
CA THR A 391 4.45 -6.48 -0.03
C THR A 391 3.51 -5.37 -0.51
N HIS A 392 3.93 -4.58 -1.50
CA HIS A 392 3.20 -3.42 -2.00
C HIS A 392 2.92 -3.45 -3.51
N LEU A 393 2.93 -4.63 -4.13
CA LEU A 393 2.67 -4.76 -5.57
C LEU A 393 1.31 -4.18 -5.97
N CYS A 394 1.33 -3.24 -6.91
CA CYS A 394 0.15 -2.54 -7.41
C CYS A 394 -0.34 -3.15 -8.74
N LEU A 395 -0.46 -4.48 -8.82
CA LEU A 395 -0.70 -5.24 -10.06
C LEU A 395 -2.02 -6.01 -10.09
N PHE A 396 -2.71 -6.13 -8.95
CA PHE A 396 -3.85 -7.03 -8.79
C PHE A 396 -5.22 -6.34 -8.84
N ASP A 397 -5.28 -5.02 -8.95
CA ASP A 397 -6.52 -4.23 -8.94
C ASP A 397 -7.46 -4.56 -10.11
N ILE A 398 -6.89 -4.80 -11.31
CA ILE A 398 -7.69 -5.16 -12.49
C ILE A 398 -8.52 -6.42 -12.25
N PRO A 399 -7.97 -7.59 -11.89
CA PRO A 399 -8.77 -8.77 -11.61
C PRO A 399 -9.62 -8.65 -10.34
N VAL A 400 -9.15 -7.96 -9.30
CA VAL A 400 -9.87 -7.82 -8.02
C VAL A 400 -11.14 -6.99 -8.21
N ILE A 401 -11.06 -5.82 -8.81
CA ILE A 401 -12.20 -4.91 -9.01
C ILE A 401 -12.98 -5.30 -10.27
N GLY A 402 -12.28 -5.68 -11.32
CA GLY A 402 -12.86 -5.92 -12.64
C GLY A 402 -13.79 -7.14 -12.74
N ASN A 403 -13.90 -7.97 -11.69
CA ASN A 403 -14.84 -9.09 -11.64
C ASN A 403 -16.13 -8.80 -10.83
N ILE A 404 -16.22 -7.63 -10.17
CA ILE A 404 -17.38 -7.30 -9.34
C ILE A 404 -18.54 -6.82 -10.22
N PRO A 405 -19.73 -7.45 -10.13
CA PRO A 405 -20.91 -7.00 -10.88
C PRO A 405 -21.32 -5.57 -10.51
N ASN A 406 -21.92 -4.86 -11.46
CA ASN A 406 -22.38 -3.47 -11.37
C ASN A 406 -21.26 -2.42 -11.25
N MET A 407 -20.03 -2.80 -10.95
CA MET A 407 -18.90 -1.86 -10.92
C MET A 407 -18.59 -1.35 -12.33
N VAL A 408 -18.50 -0.04 -12.48
CA VAL A 408 -17.95 0.61 -13.68
C VAL A 408 -16.50 0.97 -13.39
N TYR A 409 -15.56 0.19 -13.91
CA TYR A 409 -14.14 0.41 -13.70
C TYR A 409 -13.47 0.98 -14.94
N LEU A 410 -13.03 2.24 -14.85
CA LEU A 410 -12.49 3.03 -15.95
C LEU A 410 -10.96 3.11 -15.90
N ALA A 411 -10.32 3.18 -17.07
CA ALA A 411 -8.87 3.31 -17.21
C ALA A 411 -8.57 4.42 -18.26
N PRO A 412 -8.36 5.67 -17.84
CA PRO A 412 -8.02 6.76 -18.73
C PRO A 412 -6.61 6.60 -19.31
N THR A 413 -6.41 7.05 -20.57
CA THR A 413 -5.13 7.03 -21.27
C THR A 413 -4.35 8.35 -21.16
N CYS A 414 -5.02 9.42 -20.74
CA CYS A 414 -4.46 10.76 -20.66
C CYS A 414 -5.20 11.63 -19.62
N ARG A 415 -4.64 12.81 -19.39
CA ARG A 415 -5.18 13.80 -18.46
C ARG A 415 -6.61 14.21 -18.78
N GLU A 416 -6.89 14.46 -20.05
CA GLU A 416 -8.19 14.94 -20.51
C GLU A 416 -9.29 13.90 -20.24
N GLU A 417 -9.02 12.63 -20.52
CA GLU A 417 -9.94 11.53 -20.17
C GLU A 417 -10.10 11.37 -18.66
N TYR A 418 -8.98 11.42 -17.91
CA TYR A 418 -9.04 11.32 -16.45
C TYR A 418 -9.93 12.40 -15.84
N MET A 419 -9.73 13.66 -16.24
CA MET A 419 -10.54 14.77 -15.72
C MET A 419 -12.02 14.64 -16.09
N ALA A 420 -12.33 14.17 -17.29
CA ALA A 420 -13.72 13.92 -17.71
C ALA A 420 -14.35 12.74 -16.94
N MET A 421 -13.61 11.66 -16.71
CA MET A 421 -14.05 10.52 -15.90
C MET A 421 -14.28 10.93 -14.45
N LEU A 422 -13.38 11.74 -13.87
CA LEU A 422 -13.49 12.28 -12.52
C LEU A 422 -14.75 13.16 -12.38
N GLU A 423 -14.96 14.08 -13.32
CA GLU A 423 -16.14 14.94 -13.35
C GLU A 423 -17.43 14.13 -13.46
N TRP A 424 -17.48 13.20 -14.41
CA TRP A 424 -18.63 12.32 -14.60
C TRP A 424 -18.87 11.45 -13.36
N GLY A 425 -17.85 10.81 -12.83
CA GLY A 425 -17.96 9.93 -11.65
C GLY A 425 -18.52 10.62 -10.41
N ILE A 426 -18.21 11.92 -10.21
CA ILE A 426 -18.76 12.71 -9.10
C ILE A 426 -20.22 13.12 -9.34
N ARG A 427 -20.62 13.35 -10.61
CA ARG A 427 -21.94 13.90 -10.94
C ARG A 427 -23.01 12.86 -11.25
N GLN A 428 -22.62 11.68 -11.72
CA GLN A 428 -23.54 10.60 -12.04
C GLN A 428 -24.18 10.04 -10.76
N THR A 429 -25.34 9.37 -10.89
CA THR A 429 -26.16 8.86 -9.76
C THR A 429 -26.63 7.41 -9.96
N GLU A 430 -26.05 6.69 -10.92
CA GLU A 430 -26.58 5.40 -11.37
C GLU A 430 -25.67 4.21 -11.04
N HIS A 431 -24.34 4.43 -10.90
CA HIS A 431 -23.37 3.34 -10.84
C HIS A 431 -22.33 3.55 -9.72
N PRO A 432 -21.88 2.47 -9.06
CA PRO A 432 -20.59 2.47 -8.38
C PRO A 432 -19.48 2.57 -9.43
N VAL A 433 -18.58 3.53 -9.25
CA VAL A 433 -17.50 3.83 -10.21
C VAL A 433 -16.14 3.68 -9.56
N ALA A 434 -15.23 3.01 -10.24
CA ALA A 434 -13.80 3.07 -9.94
C ALA A 434 -13.04 3.68 -11.13
N ILE A 435 -11.99 4.45 -10.87
CA ILE A 435 -11.07 4.96 -11.88
C ILE A 435 -9.66 4.51 -11.53
N ARG A 436 -9.01 3.79 -12.44
CA ARG A 436 -7.61 3.42 -12.36
C ARG A 436 -6.76 4.60 -12.79
N VAL A 437 -6.27 5.35 -11.80
CA VAL A 437 -5.51 6.57 -12.05
C VAL A 437 -4.15 6.22 -12.67
N PRO A 438 -3.75 6.82 -13.81
CA PRO A 438 -2.49 6.50 -14.46
C PRO A 438 -1.28 6.77 -13.55
N ALA A 439 -0.30 5.87 -13.56
CA ALA A 439 0.88 5.94 -12.69
C ALA A 439 2.17 6.37 -13.44
N ASN A 440 2.12 6.51 -14.76
CA ASN A 440 3.29 6.74 -15.63
C ASN A 440 3.52 8.24 -15.95
N GLY A 441 3.17 9.12 -15.02
CA GLY A 441 3.19 10.56 -15.25
C GLY A 441 1.96 11.08 -15.99
N VAL A 442 1.82 12.40 -16.06
CA VAL A 442 0.69 13.05 -16.71
C VAL A 442 0.94 13.19 -18.21
N VAL A 443 0.14 12.47 -18.99
CA VAL A 443 0.15 12.57 -20.45
C VAL A 443 -0.97 13.46 -20.90
N ARG A 444 -0.65 14.47 -21.69
CA ARG A 444 -1.63 15.39 -22.31
C ARG A 444 -1.88 15.00 -23.75
N ARG A 445 -3.13 15.00 -24.17
CA ARG A 445 -3.55 14.71 -25.54
C ARG A 445 -4.55 15.75 -26.04
N ASN A 446 -4.51 16.05 -27.32
CA ASN A 446 -5.53 16.88 -27.94
C ASN A 446 -6.70 15.98 -28.40
N VAL A 447 -7.48 15.52 -27.43
CA VAL A 447 -8.68 14.67 -27.65
C VAL A 447 -9.89 15.34 -27.02
N GLU A 448 -11.07 15.10 -27.60
CA GLU A 448 -12.33 15.47 -26.96
C GLU A 448 -12.84 14.24 -26.20
N PRO A 449 -12.76 14.24 -24.86
CA PRO A 449 -13.15 13.06 -24.07
C PRO A 449 -14.66 12.87 -24.08
N GLU A 450 -15.08 11.64 -23.80
CA GLU A 450 -16.49 11.30 -23.56
C GLU A 450 -17.02 12.12 -22.36
N LYS A 451 -18.30 12.52 -22.45
CA LYS A 451 -18.96 13.31 -21.40
C LYS A 451 -19.90 12.50 -20.51
N ASP A 452 -20.35 11.36 -21.00
CA ASP A 452 -21.32 10.51 -20.30
C ASP A 452 -20.95 9.02 -20.46
N TYR A 453 -20.08 8.56 -19.59
CA TYR A 453 -19.58 7.17 -19.60
C TYR A 453 -20.68 6.16 -19.25
N GLY A 454 -21.81 6.55 -18.67
CA GLY A 454 -22.97 5.69 -18.46
C GLY A 454 -23.70 5.36 -19.75
N LYS A 455 -23.86 6.34 -20.66
CA LYS A 455 -24.46 6.11 -21.98
C LYS A 455 -23.58 5.30 -22.92
N THR A 456 -22.27 5.42 -22.75
CA THR A 456 -21.28 4.68 -23.55
C THR A 456 -20.72 3.48 -22.80
N LEU A 457 -21.45 2.95 -21.82
CA LEU A 457 -20.99 1.85 -20.96
C LEU A 457 -20.45 0.68 -21.80
N ASN A 458 -19.19 0.30 -21.50
CA ASN A 458 -18.43 -0.73 -22.20
C ASN A 458 -18.20 -0.49 -23.72
N ARG A 459 -18.37 0.75 -24.21
CA ARG A 459 -18.04 1.10 -25.59
C ARG A 459 -16.58 1.54 -25.68
N TYR A 460 -15.85 0.90 -26.59
CA TYR A 460 -14.46 1.21 -26.85
C TYR A 460 -14.31 2.31 -27.89
N GLU A 461 -13.22 3.05 -27.82
CA GLU A 461 -12.89 4.05 -28.83
C GLU A 461 -11.91 3.47 -29.85
N VAL A 462 -12.26 3.54 -31.12
CA VAL A 462 -11.32 3.24 -32.22
C VAL A 462 -10.61 4.54 -32.59
N SER A 463 -9.39 4.72 -32.10
CA SER A 463 -8.61 5.94 -32.34
C SER A 463 -7.98 5.94 -33.73
N HIS A 464 -7.69 4.76 -34.27
CA HIS A 464 -7.21 4.55 -35.63
C HIS A 464 -7.77 3.25 -36.17
N ARG A 465 -8.36 3.28 -37.37
CA ARG A 465 -8.83 2.08 -38.07
C ARG A 465 -7.82 1.65 -39.11
N GLY A 466 -7.30 0.47 -38.97
CA GLY A 466 -6.47 -0.25 -39.94
C GLY A 466 -7.10 -1.59 -40.27
N GLU A 467 -6.29 -2.57 -40.61
CA GLU A 467 -6.71 -3.94 -40.95
C GLU A 467 -5.75 -5.00 -40.41
N LYS A 468 -6.20 -6.26 -40.37
CA LYS A 468 -5.43 -7.47 -40.03
C LYS A 468 -5.05 -7.61 -38.56
N VAL A 469 -4.53 -6.58 -37.93
CA VAL A 469 -4.11 -6.56 -36.52
C VAL A 469 -4.85 -5.46 -35.77
N ALA A 470 -5.51 -5.78 -34.66
CA ALA A 470 -6.09 -4.79 -33.75
C ALA A 470 -5.32 -4.80 -32.42
N ILE A 471 -4.96 -3.63 -31.92
CA ILE A 471 -4.23 -3.43 -30.66
C ILE A 471 -5.16 -2.70 -29.69
N LEU A 472 -5.49 -3.37 -28.59
CA LEU A 472 -6.30 -2.84 -27.51
C LEU A 472 -5.38 -2.45 -26.34
N GLY A 473 -5.04 -1.17 -26.22
CA GLY A 473 -4.17 -0.65 -25.16
C GLY A 473 -4.99 -0.10 -23.99
N LEU A 474 -4.92 -0.76 -22.82
CA LEU A 474 -5.68 -0.37 -21.64
C LEU A 474 -4.95 0.69 -20.82
N GLY A 475 -5.61 1.83 -20.56
CA GLY A 475 -5.10 2.87 -19.68
C GLY A 475 -3.70 3.36 -20.05
N SER A 476 -2.75 3.33 -19.12
CA SER A 476 -1.35 3.75 -19.34
C SER A 476 -0.64 2.99 -20.47
N PHE A 477 -1.04 1.73 -20.75
CA PHE A 477 -0.43 0.93 -21.83
C PHE A 477 -1.01 1.22 -23.23
N TYR A 478 -1.93 2.16 -23.33
CA TYR A 478 -2.33 2.69 -24.64
C TYR A 478 -1.17 3.30 -25.42
N GLN A 479 -0.23 4.00 -24.74
CA GLN A 479 0.99 4.55 -25.36
C GLN A 479 1.90 3.45 -25.92
N LEU A 480 2.03 2.32 -25.20
CA LEU A 480 2.75 1.15 -25.71
C LEU A 480 2.09 0.63 -26.99
N GLY A 481 0.74 0.61 -27.02
CA GLY A 481 -0.03 0.25 -28.21
C GLY A 481 0.24 1.16 -29.41
N GLU A 482 0.30 2.48 -29.20
CA GLU A 482 0.68 3.45 -30.23
C GLU A 482 2.06 3.19 -30.80
N ALA A 483 3.04 2.96 -29.92
CA ALA A 483 4.40 2.68 -30.34
C ALA A 483 4.53 1.36 -31.11
N VAL A 484 3.79 0.32 -30.71
CA VAL A 484 3.73 -0.95 -31.43
C VAL A 484 3.07 -0.78 -32.82
N ALA A 485 1.96 -0.06 -32.91
CA ALA A 485 1.27 0.21 -34.19
C ALA A 485 2.17 0.99 -35.16
N ALA A 486 2.85 2.04 -34.66
CA ALA A 486 3.78 2.83 -35.46
C ALA A 486 4.93 1.96 -36.01
N ARG A 487 5.53 1.13 -35.17
CA ARG A 487 6.63 0.26 -35.59
C ARG A 487 6.22 -0.86 -36.55
N LEU A 488 5.02 -1.42 -36.37
CA LEU A 488 4.44 -2.38 -37.33
C LEU A 488 4.24 -1.74 -38.71
N LYS A 489 3.77 -0.51 -38.75
CA LYS A 489 3.59 0.23 -40.00
C LYS A 489 4.91 0.53 -40.69
N GLU A 490 5.92 0.99 -39.93
CA GLU A 490 7.25 1.31 -40.44
C GLU A 490 8.01 0.08 -40.95
N GLU A 491 8.10 -1.00 -40.15
CA GLU A 491 8.94 -2.15 -40.45
C GLU A 491 8.27 -3.20 -41.33
N LYS A 492 6.93 -3.32 -41.28
CA LYS A 492 6.16 -4.40 -41.89
C LYS A 492 5.07 -3.93 -42.86
N GLY A 493 4.84 -2.62 -42.94
CA GLY A 493 3.77 -2.05 -43.75
C GLY A 493 2.35 -2.43 -43.28
N VAL A 494 2.21 -2.87 -42.02
CA VAL A 494 0.93 -3.24 -41.43
C VAL A 494 0.31 -2.02 -40.77
N ASP A 495 -0.83 -1.57 -41.27
CA ASP A 495 -1.62 -0.49 -40.66
C ASP A 495 -2.59 -1.10 -39.65
N ALA A 496 -2.18 -1.20 -38.39
CA ALA A 496 -2.95 -1.84 -37.34
C ALA A 496 -4.07 -0.92 -36.82
N THR A 497 -5.23 -1.49 -36.49
CA THR A 497 -6.27 -0.77 -35.75
C THR A 497 -5.82 -0.54 -34.31
N LEU A 498 -5.98 0.70 -33.81
CA LEU A 498 -5.68 1.06 -32.42
C LEU A 498 -6.98 1.39 -31.68
N VAL A 499 -7.17 0.75 -30.53
CA VAL A 499 -8.37 0.82 -29.72
C VAL A 499 -8.03 1.24 -28.30
N ASN A 500 -8.75 2.22 -27.77
CA ASN A 500 -8.78 2.57 -26.35
C ASN A 500 -10.02 1.91 -25.70
N PRO A 501 -9.86 0.88 -24.86
CA PRO A 501 -10.98 0.20 -24.23
C PRO A 501 -11.76 1.08 -23.24
N ARG A 502 -11.12 2.01 -22.55
CA ARG A 502 -11.68 2.86 -21.50
C ARG A 502 -12.21 2.12 -20.27
N TYR A 503 -12.84 0.95 -20.47
CA TYR A 503 -13.51 0.15 -19.44
C TYR A 503 -12.76 -1.15 -19.18
N ILE A 504 -12.53 -1.44 -17.90
CA ILE A 504 -11.92 -2.71 -17.45
C ILE A 504 -13.01 -3.79 -17.27
N THR A 505 -14.21 -3.39 -16.85
CA THR A 505 -15.28 -4.30 -16.39
C THR A 505 -16.05 -5.01 -17.48
N GLY A 506 -16.18 -4.42 -18.65
CA GLY A 506 -16.98 -5.00 -19.74
C GLY A 506 -16.21 -5.19 -21.04
N VAL A 507 -16.90 -5.72 -22.06
CA VAL A 507 -16.37 -5.87 -23.43
C VAL A 507 -17.32 -5.21 -24.41
N ASP A 508 -16.78 -4.54 -25.43
CA ASP A 508 -17.58 -4.01 -26.56
C ASP A 508 -17.81 -5.09 -27.62
N GLU A 509 -18.82 -5.94 -27.38
CA GLU A 509 -19.14 -7.05 -28.26
C GLU A 509 -19.36 -6.60 -29.71
N ALA A 510 -19.97 -5.42 -29.92
CA ALA A 510 -20.24 -4.91 -31.26
C ALA A 510 -18.95 -4.56 -32.03
N LEU A 511 -17.98 -3.92 -31.34
CA LEU A 511 -16.67 -3.66 -31.95
C LEU A 511 -15.89 -4.97 -32.15
N LEU A 512 -15.90 -5.86 -31.18
CA LEU A 512 -15.19 -7.14 -31.27
C LEU A 512 -15.75 -8.02 -32.43
N ASP A 513 -17.06 -7.99 -32.68
CA ASP A 513 -17.66 -8.63 -33.85
C ASP A 513 -17.29 -7.94 -35.16
N ASP A 514 -17.24 -6.62 -35.18
CA ASP A 514 -16.84 -5.87 -36.36
C ASP A 514 -15.39 -6.17 -36.77
N LEU A 515 -14.48 -6.30 -35.78
CA LEU A 515 -13.09 -6.64 -36.03
C LEU A 515 -12.92 -8.02 -36.73
N LYS A 516 -13.83 -8.96 -36.55
CA LYS A 516 -13.78 -10.27 -37.23
C LYS A 516 -13.86 -10.19 -38.76
N ARG A 517 -14.30 -9.05 -39.33
CA ARG A 517 -14.49 -8.90 -40.78
C ARG A 517 -13.18 -8.71 -41.55
N ASP A 518 -12.23 -8.02 -40.94
CA ASP A 518 -11.00 -7.58 -41.61
C ASP A 518 -9.73 -7.76 -40.75
N HIS A 519 -9.85 -8.36 -39.54
CA HIS A 519 -8.73 -8.67 -38.67
C HIS A 519 -8.61 -10.18 -38.41
N THR A 520 -7.40 -10.64 -38.22
CA THR A 520 -7.06 -12.05 -37.90
C THR A 520 -6.34 -12.20 -36.57
N LEU A 521 -5.89 -11.06 -35.99
CA LEU A 521 -5.15 -11.03 -34.74
C LEU A 521 -5.58 -9.84 -33.90
N VAL A 522 -5.87 -10.10 -32.64
CA VAL A 522 -6.12 -9.08 -31.61
C VAL A 522 -5.03 -9.15 -30.56
N ILE A 523 -4.53 -8.00 -30.16
CA ILE A 523 -3.52 -7.84 -29.11
C ILE A 523 -4.11 -7.03 -27.98
N THR A 524 -3.95 -7.48 -26.75
CA THR A 524 -4.31 -6.71 -25.55
C THR A 524 -3.06 -6.35 -24.77
N LEU A 525 -2.99 -5.11 -24.32
CA LEU A 525 -1.91 -4.58 -23.49
C LEU A 525 -2.52 -4.06 -22.19
N GLU A 526 -2.13 -4.66 -21.06
CA GLU A 526 -2.59 -4.24 -19.73
C GLU A 526 -1.43 -4.12 -18.74
N ASP A 527 -1.42 -3.07 -17.97
CA ASP A 527 -0.42 -2.79 -16.93
C ASP A 527 -0.88 -3.43 -15.60
N GLY A 528 -0.97 -4.74 -15.58
CA GLY A 528 -1.44 -5.55 -14.47
C GLY A 528 -1.23 -7.03 -14.73
N VAL A 529 -1.60 -7.87 -13.76
CA VAL A 529 -1.49 -9.33 -13.88
C VAL A 529 -2.48 -9.87 -14.91
N LEU A 530 -2.00 -10.80 -15.77
CA LEU A 530 -2.80 -11.39 -16.85
C LEU A 530 -3.97 -12.24 -16.34
N ASP A 531 -3.70 -13.07 -15.33
CA ASP A 531 -4.70 -14.00 -14.77
C ASP A 531 -5.91 -13.23 -14.17
N GLY A 532 -7.08 -13.45 -14.75
CA GLY A 532 -8.30 -12.71 -14.42
C GLY A 532 -8.34 -11.26 -14.96
N GLY A 533 -7.35 -10.86 -15.75
CA GLY A 533 -7.18 -9.53 -16.29
C GLY A 533 -8.12 -9.17 -17.45
N PHE A 534 -7.89 -8.01 -18.04
CA PHE A 534 -8.66 -7.50 -19.17
C PHE A 534 -8.47 -8.38 -20.42
N GLY A 535 -7.22 -8.78 -20.71
CA GLY A 535 -6.90 -9.59 -21.89
C GLY A 535 -7.59 -10.93 -21.91
N GLU A 536 -7.78 -11.59 -20.77
CA GLU A 536 -8.51 -12.84 -20.68
C GLU A 536 -9.99 -12.71 -21.05
N LYS A 537 -10.63 -11.57 -20.75
CA LYS A 537 -12.02 -11.30 -21.15
C LYS A 537 -12.13 -11.24 -22.67
N ILE A 538 -11.18 -10.61 -23.33
CA ILE A 538 -11.10 -10.52 -24.79
C ILE A 538 -10.81 -11.90 -25.41
N ALA A 539 -9.85 -12.65 -24.86
CA ALA A 539 -9.54 -14.01 -25.32
C ALA A 539 -10.75 -14.96 -25.15
N ARG A 540 -11.48 -14.87 -24.03
CA ARG A 540 -12.72 -15.63 -23.80
C ARG A 540 -13.79 -15.29 -24.83
N TYR A 541 -13.95 -14.00 -25.19
CA TYR A 541 -14.91 -13.59 -26.21
C TYR A 541 -14.60 -14.21 -27.57
N TYR A 542 -13.33 -14.21 -27.97
CA TYR A 542 -12.92 -14.77 -29.26
C TYR A 542 -12.72 -16.29 -29.26
N GLY A 543 -12.74 -16.97 -28.11
CA GLY A 543 -12.51 -18.41 -27.98
C GLY A 543 -13.32 -19.31 -28.93
N PRO A 544 -14.61 -19.00 -29.25
CA PRO A 544 -15.39 -19.75 -30.22
C PRO A 544 -15.14 -19.38 -31.69
N SER A 545 -14.16 -18.51 -32.01
CA SER A 545 -13.88 -17.99 -33.37
C SER A 545 -12.47 -18.31 -33.83
N ASP A 546 -12.18 -18.01 -35.08
CA ASP A 546 -10.83 -18.17 -35.66
C ASP A 546 -9.89 -16.99 -35.36
N MET A 547 -10.35 -16.00 -34.61
CA MET A 547 -9.55 -14.84 -34.20
C MET A 547 -8.43 -15.28 -33.28
N LYS A 548 -7.19 -14.99 -33.64
CA LYS A 548 -6.04 -15.19 -32.76
C LYS A 548 -5.98 -14.03 -31.74
N VAL A 549 -5.64 -14.34 -30.48
CA VAL A 549 -5.48 -13.33 -29.43
C VAL A 549 -4.14 -13.49 -28.75
N LEU A 550 -3.40 -12.41 -28.61
CA LEU A 550 -2.20 -12.30 -27.78
C LEU A 550 -2.45 -11.35 -26.63
N ASN A 551 -2.29 -11.82 -25.41
CA ASN A 551 -2.43 -11.01 -24.21
C ASN A 551 -1.06 -10.68 -23.64
N TYR A 552 -0.82 -9.40 -23.39
CA TYR A 552 0.40 -8.89 -22.77
C TYR A 552 0.07 -8.19 -21.46
N GLY A 553 0.77 -8.60 -20.40
CA GLY A 553 0.68 -8.12 -19.04
C GLY A 553 1.69 -8.83 -18.16
N VAL A 554 1.58 -8.64 -16.85
CA VAL A 554 2.50 -9.25 -15.88
C VAL A 554 2.06 -10.69 -15.58
N LYS A 555 3.02 -11.57 -15.36
CA LYS A 555 2.74 -12.95 -14.94
C LYS A 555 2.21 -12.98 -13.50
N LYS A 556 1.42 -14.00 -13.18
CA LYS A 556 0.91 -14.28 -11.84
C LYS A 556 2.02 -14.81 -10.94
N GLU A 557 2.86 -13.90 -10.48
CA GLU A 557 3.95 -14.20 -9.55
C GLU A 557 4.14 -13.03 -8.57
N PHE A 558 4.62 -13.31 -7.36
CA PHE A 558 5.11 -12.30 -6.45
C PHE A 558 6.54 -11.93 -6.86
N ILE A 559 6.69 -10.76 -7.45
CA ILE A 559 7.99 -10.19 -7.83
C ILE A 559 8.46 -9.23 -6.73
N ASP A 560 9.76 -9.18 -6.47
CA ASP A 560 10.32 -8.36 -5.41
C ASP A 560 11.50 -7.52 -5.88
N ARG A 561 11.54 -6.25 -5.48
CA ARG A 561 12.63 -5.29 -5.70
C ARG A 561 13.23 -5.38 -7.11
N TYR A 562 12.34 -5.33 -8.09
CA TYR A 562 12.70 -5.48 -9.50
C TYR A 562 13.03 -4.15 -10.18
N ASP A 563 13.91 -4.22 -11.18
CA ASP A 563 14.06 -3.16 -12.16
C ASP A 563 12.91 -3.22 -13.17
N VAL A 564 12.26 -2.07 -13.41
CA VAL A 564 11.07 -2.00 -14.27
C VAL A 564 11.40 -2.35 -15.72
N GLU A 565 12.52 -1.87 -16.26
CA GLU A 565 12.90 -2.14 -17.65
C GLU A 565 13.25 -3.61 -17.86
N GLU A 566 13.94 -4.23 -16.90
CA GLU A 566 14.24 -5.66 -16.94
C GLU A 566 12.96 -6.49 -16.83
N GLN A 567 12.03 -6.10 -15.98
CA GLN A 567 10.75 -6.78 -15.82
C GLN A 567 9.89 -6.66 -17.09
N LEU A 568 9.84 -5.50 -17.74
CA LEU A 568 9.18 -5.32 -19.04
C LEU A 568 9.79 -6.24 -20.11
N LYS A 569 11.11 -6.38 -20.14
CA LYS A 569 11.82 -7.32 -21.06
C LYS A 569 11.48 -8.78 -20.73
N LYS A 570 11.49 -9.17 -19.45
CA LYS A 570 11.17 -10.53 -18.97
C LYS A 570 9.74 -10.94 -19.31
N THR A 571 8.79 -10.01 -19.24
CA THR A 571 7.38 -10.23 -19.55
C THR A 571 7.03 -9.98 -21.03
N ARG A 572 8.01 -9.67 -21.87
CA ARG A 572 7.86 -9.32 -23.29
C ARG A 572 6.98 -8.11 -23.55
N LEU A 573 6.94 -7.16 -22.63
CA LEU A 573 6.19 -5.89 -22.69
C LEU A 573 7.00 -4.75 -23.34
N THR A 574 7.90 -5.06 -24.27
CA THR A 574 8.64 -4.06 -25.04
C THR A 574 8.18 -4.03 -26.48
N VAL A 575 8.21 -2.85 -27.12
CA VAL A 575 7.80 -2.67 -28.52
C VAL A 575 8.47 -3.67 -29.47
N PRO A 576 9.81 -3.89 -29.43
CA PRO A 576 10.46 -4.87 -30.32
C PRO A 576 9.95 -6.29 -30.14
N GLN A 577 9.75 -6.73 -28.89
CA GLN A 577 9.32 -8.10 -28.59
C GLN A 577 7.87 -8.35 -29.00
N ILE A 578 6.99 -7.37 -28.78
CA ILE A 578 5.58 -7.46 -29.20
C ILE A 578 5.50 -7.54 -30.74
N VAL A 579 6.24 -6.69 -31.45
CA VAL A 579 6.31 -6.73 -32.94
C VAL A 579 6.87 -8.06 -33.44
N GLU A 580 7.90 -8.61 -32.80
CA GLU A 580 8.46 -9.93 -33.12
C GLU A 580 7.38 -11.03 -32.98
N ASP A 581 6.64 -11.04 -31.87
CA ASP A 581 5.60 -12.03 -31.61
C ASP A 581 4.43 -11.94 -32.60
N ILE A 582 4.02 -10.72 -32.94
CA ILE A 582 3.02 -10.47 -33.99
C ILE A 582 3.46 -11.10 -35.31
N CYS A 583 4.70 -10.82 -35.73
CA CYS A 583 5.25 -11.35 -36.99
C CYS A 583 5.41 -12.88 -37.01
N ARG A 584 5.54 -13.53 -35.85
CA ARG A 584 5.64 -14.96 -35.70
C ARG A 584 4.30 -15.70 -35.91
N ILE A 585 3.23 -15.03 -35.49
CA ILE A 585 1.88 -15.62 -35.49
C ILE A 585 1.13 -15.28 -36.78
N TRP A 586 1.46 -14.15 -37.35
CA TRP A 586 0.87 -13.62 -38.57
C TRP A 586 1.60 -14.10 -39.82
#